data_765cea7e934630a6f3350014a0c7765b
#
_entry.id   765cea7e934630a6f3350014a0c7765b
#
_cell.length_a   1.000
_cell.length_b   1.000
_cell.length_c   1.000
_cell.angle_alpha   90.00
_cell.angle_beta   90.00
_cell.angle_gamma   90.00
#
_symmetry.space_group_name_H-M   'P 1'
#
loop_
_entity.id
_entity.type
_entity.pdbx_description
1 polymer ?
#
loop_
_entity_poly.entity_id
_entity_poly.type
_entity_poly.pdbx_seq_one_letter_code
_entity_poly.pdbx_strand_id
1 'polypeptide(L)'
;MEQWLLDIFNQLPGGMLFISAVFIVAFLEALVGIGLIMPGSVLTVFSGWLAFHGKAPISMIMAAAGLGAVLGDLLSYWLGARFGIHLWNWRLLKKHEGLLRLAELFFFEHGGKSVLLGRFLGPIRGLVPFVAGASQMRPAVFSCYAVISGILWGISYPGIGYLGGTSWQQAETLAGRLGLLLALVVVVFLLVAWLRHKFLPRQDVRQAKYNQNPKP
;
A
#
# COMPACT_ATOMS: atom_id res chain seq x y z
N MET A 1 6.83 -28.84 -13.71
CA MET A 1 6.26 -27.71 -12.96
C MET A 1 6.06 -26.46 -13.82
N GLU A 2 6.73 -26.34 -14.97
CA GLU A 2 6.67 -25.16 -15.83
C GLU A 2 5.45 -25.10 -16.77
N GLN A 3 4.94 -26.20 -17.25
CA GLN A 3 3.86 -26.22 -18.25
C GLN A 3 2.54 -25.65 -17.70
N TRP A 4 2.11 -26.02 -16.50
CA TRP A 4 0.89 -25.50 -15.90
C TRP A 4 0.97 -24.00 -15.58
N LEU A 5 2.17 -23.48 -15.23
CA LEU A 5 2.41 -22.05 -15.06
C LEU A 5 2.30 -21.31 -16.40
N LEU A 6 2.82 -21.86 -17.47
CA LEU A 6 2.70 -21.31 -18.81
C LEU A 6 1.25 -21.32 -19.29
N ASP A 7 0.49 -22.36 -18.97
CA ASP A 7 -0.93 -22.45 -19.31
C ASP A 7 -1.76 -21.39 -18.58
N ILE A 8 -1.54 -21.22 -17.25
CA ILE A 8 -2.17 -20.14 -16.49
C ILE A 8 -1.76 -18.79 -17.03
N PHE A 9 -0.46 -18.60 -17.32
CA PHE A 9 0.03 -17.35 -17.88
C PHE A 9 -0.64 -17.03 -19.22
N ASN A 10 -0.80 -18.02 -20.11
CA ASN A 10 -1.43 -17.84 -21.41
C ASN A 10 -2.93 -17.52 -21.31
N GLN A 11 -3.62 -18.04 -20.27
CA GLN A 11 -5.04 -17.76 -20.00
C GLN A 11 -5.27 -16.36 -19.41
N LEU A 12 -4.24 -15.73 -18.82
CA LEU A 12 -4.40 -14.37 -18.29
C LEU A 12 -4.66 -13.38 -19.44
N PRO A 13 -5.70 -12.54 -19.29
CA PRO A 13 -6.00 -11.54 -20.31
C PRO A 13 -4.79 -10.60 -20.49
N GLY A 14 -4.53 -10.24 -21.73
CA GLY A 14 -3.52 -9.25 -22.09
C GLY A 14 -4.13 -7.94 -22.58
N GLY A 15 -3.28 -7.00 -22.93
CA GLY A 15 -3.70 -5.74 -23.54
C GLY A 15 -4.62 -4.91 -22.65
N MET A 16 -5.67 -4.35 -23.25
CA MET A 16 -6.55 -3.39 -22.58
C MET A 16 -7.32 -3.98 -21.38
N LEU A 17 -7.72 -5.26 -21.46
CA LEU A 17 -8.43 -5.92 -20.37
C LEU A 17 -7.53 -6.07 -19.12
N PHE A 18 -6.26 -6.39 -19.33
CA PHE A 18 -5.28 -6.46 -18.23
C PHE A 18 -5.03 -5.08 -17.61
N ILE A 19 -4.87 -4.04 -18.43
CA ILE A 19 -4.69 -2.65 -17.97
C ILE A 19 -5.90 -2.21 -17.13
N SER A 20 -7.12 -2.52 -17.59
CA SER A 20 -8.35 -2.21 -16.85
C SER A 20 -8.42 -2.96 -15.52
N ALA A 21 -8.01 -4.22 -15.48
CA ALA A 21 -7.95 -5.00 -14.24
C ALA A 21 -6.98 -4.38 -13.22
N VAL A 22 -5.78 -3.95 -13.67
CA VAL A 22 -4.82 -3.26 -12.81
C VAL A 22 -5.38 -1.95 -12.26
N PHE A 23 -6.06 -1.17 -13.10
CA PHE A 23 -6.74 0.05 -12.66
C PHE A 23 -7.77 -0.24 -11.57
N ILE A 24 -8.64 -1.23 -11.79
CA ILE A 24 -9.70 -1.60 -10.82
C ILE A 24 -9.07 -2.09 -9.51
N VAL A 25 -8.04 -2.93 -9.58
CA VAL A 25 -7.34 -3.42 -8.38
C VAL A 25 -6.75 -2.25 -7.58
N ALA A 26 -6.02 -1.34 -8.24
CA ALA A 26 -5.43 -0.17 -7.60
C ALA A 26 -6.49 0.78 -7.01
N PHE A 27 -7.60 0.96 -7.71
CA PHE A 27 -8.74 1.75 -7.25
C PHE A 27 -9.38 1.15 -5.99
N LEU A 28 -9.70 -0.16 -6.01
CA LEU A 28 -10.31 -0.85 -4.89
C LEU A 28 -9.39 -0.88 -3.66
N GLU A 29 -8.08 -1.05 -3.88
CA GLU A 29 -7.08 -1.03 -2.81
C GLU A 29 -6.95 0.34 -2.13
N ALA A 30 -7.19 1.43 -2.86
CA ALA A 30 -7.18 2.79 -2.33
C ALA A 30 -8.50 3.17 -1.65
N LEU A 31 -9.58 2.37 -1.81
CA LEU A 31 -10.85 2.61 -1.14
C LEU A 31 -10.79 2.25 0.35
N VAL A 32 -11.33 3.15 1.18
CA VAL A 32 -11.48 2.93 2.61
C VAL A 32 -12.29 1.66 2.89
N GLY A 33 -11.75 0.82 3.76
CA GLY A 33 -12.38 -0.46 4.12
C GLY A 33 -11.98 -1.62 3.19
N ILE A 34 -12.10 -1.49 1.88
CA ILE A 34 -11.71 -2.53 0.92
C ILE A 34 -10.20 -2.74 0.92
N GLY A 35 -9.43 -1.64 0.92
CA GLY A 35 -7.97 -1.68 0.98
C GLY A 35 -7.37 -2.33 2.24
N LEU A 36 -8.16 -2.50 3.30
CA LEU A 36 -7.73 -3.23 4.51
C LEU A 36 -7.66 -4.75 4.29
N ILE A 37 -8.41 -5.26 3.32
CA ILE A 37 -8.56 -6.71 3.08
C ILE A 37 -7.78 -7.13 1.83
N MET A 38 -7.70 -6.23 0.85
CA MET A 38 -7.18 -6.56 -0.48
C MET A 38 -5.65 -6.32 -0.56
N PRO A 39 -4.85 -7.34 -0.87
CA PRO A 39 -3.39 -7.19 -1.04
C PRO A 39 -3.03 -6.65 -2.44
N GLY A 40 -3.65 -5.53 -2.84
CA GLY A 40 -3.52 -4.98 -4.20
C GLY A 40 -2.11 -4.54 -4.56
N SER A 41 -1.28 -4.12 -3.58
CA SER A 41 0.12 -3.79 -3.84
C SER A 41 0.93 -4.99 -4.35
N VAL A 42 0.66 -6.18 -3.79
CA VAL A 42 1.28 -7.41 -4.30
C VAL A 42 0.85 -7.67 -5.73
N LEU A 43 -0.46 -7.52 -6.01
CA LEU A 43 -1.01 -7.67 -7.37
C LEU A 43 -0.44 -6.63 -8.33
N THR A 44 -0.21 -5.40 -7.86
CA THR A 44 0.37 -4.32 -8.67
C THR A 44 1.86 -4.57 -8.97
N VAL A 45 2.64 -5.08 -8.02
CA VAL A 45 4.01 -5.55 -8.28
C VAL A 45 3.99 -6.69 -9.28
N PHE A 46 3.10 -7.67 -9.09
CA PHE A 46 2.96 -8.80 -10.01
C PHE A 46 2.53 -8.36 -11.42
N SER A 47 1.71 -7.31 -11.55
CA SER A 47 1.34 -6.75 -12.85
C SER A 47 2.54 -6.17 -13.61
N GLY A 48 3.51 -5.60 -12.90
CA GLY A 48 4.78 -5.15 -13.48
C GLY A 48 5.62 -6.31 -14.01
N TRP A 49 5.68 -7.41 -13.28
CA TRP A 49 6.33 -8.64 -13.74
C TRP A 49 5.64 -9.23 -14.96
N LEU A 50 4.30 -9.23 -15.02
CA LEU A 50 3.53 -9.65 -16.20
C LEU A 50 3.75 -8.71 -17.41
N ALA A 51 3.90 -7.41 -17.17
CA ALA A 51 4.24 -6.44 -18.21
C ALA A 51 5.63 -6.73 -18.82
N PHE A 52 6.62 -7.13 -17.99
CA PHE A 52 7.92 -7.57 -18.49
C PHE A 52 7.80 -8.78 -19.43
N HIS A 53 6.87 -9.69 -19.16
CA HIS A 53 6.58 -10.85 -20.01
C HIS A 53 5.63 -10.54 -21.19
N GLY A 54 5.43 -9.27 -21.52
CA GLY A 54 4.71 -8.84 -22.73
C GLY A 54 3.19 -8.80 -22.64
N LYS A 55 2.58 -8.92 -21.42
CA LYS A 55 1.11 -8.86 -21.26
C LYS A 55 0.53 -7.47 -21.57
N ALA A 56 1.28 -6.40 -21.26
CA ALA A 56 0.95 -5.02 -21.62
C ALA A 56 2.19 -4.11 -21.50
N PRO A 57 2.19 -2.92 -22.13
CA PRO A 57 3.26 -1.94 -21.96
C PRO A 57 3.34 -1.47 -20.50
N ILE A 58 4.54 -1.47 -19.91
CA ILE A 58 4.77 -1.08 -18.52
C ILE A 58 4.27 0.35 -18.23
N SER A 59 4.44 1.27 -19.18
CA SER A 59 3.96 2.65 -19.05
C SER A 59 2.45 2.74 -18.84
N MET A 60 1.67 1.90 -19.55
CA MET A 60 0.22 1.85 -19.40
C MET A 60 -0.18 1.21 -18.05
N ILE A 61 0.54 0.20 -17.58
CA ILE A 61 0.34 -0.40 -16.27
C ILE A 61 0.61 0.62 -15.16
N MET A 62 1.73 1.36 -15.26
CA MET A 62 2.07 2.43 -14.30
C MET A 62 1.00 3.53 -14.28
N ALA A 63 0.54 3.97 -15.45
CA ALA A 63 -0.52 4.98 -15.56
C ALA A 63 -1.84 4.47 -14.98
N ALA A 64 -2.25 3.25 -15.31
CA ALA A 64 -3.49 2.64 -14.80
C ALA A 64 -3.45 2.48 -13.28
N ALA A 65 -2.34 1.98 -12.74
CA ALA A 65 -2.15 1.83 -11.30
C ALA A 65 -2.19 3.19 -10.58
N GLY A 66 -1.47 4.19 -11.09
CA GLY A 66 -1.44 5.54 -10.53
C GLY A 66 -2.81 6.23 -10.56
N LEU A 67 -3.50 6.18 -11.71
CA LEU A 67 -4.84 6.76 -11.86
C LEU A 67 -5.87 6.08 -10.97
N GLY A 68 -5.88 4.74 -10.95
CA GLY A 68 -6.77 3.98 -10.07
C GLY A 68 -6.58 4.36 -8.61
N ALA A 69 -5.32 4.43 -8.18
CA ALA A 69 -4.97 4.78 -6.81
C ALA A 69 -5.38 6.23 -6.45
N VAL A 70 -5.15 7.21 -7.34
CA VAL A 70 -5.58 8.61 -7.12
C VAL A 70 -7.10 8.72 -7.00
N LEU A 71 -7.84 8.08 -7.92
CA LEU A 71 -9.30 8.13 -7.90
C LEU A 71 -9.88 7.44 -6.68
N GLY A 72 -9.30 6.32 -6.24
CA GLY A 72 -9.69 5.64 -5.00
C GLY A 72 -9.46 6.51 -3.76
N ASP A 73 -8.32 7.22 -3.69
CA ASP A 73 -8.04 8.15 -2.60
C ASP A 73 -9.01 9.34 -2.59
N LEU A 74 -9.29 9.93 -3.76
CA LEU A 74 -10.25 11.03 -3.87
C LEU A 74 -11.64 10.62 -3.42
N LEU A 75 -12.07 9.42 -3.80
CA LEU A 75 -13.36 8.87 -3.36
C LEU A 75 -13.37 8.59 -1.85
N SER A 76 -12.29 8.01 -1.31
CA SER A 76 -12.16 7.76 0.13
C SER A 76 -12.13 9.06 0.94
N TYR A 77 -11.46 10.09 0.44
CA TYR A 77 -11.47 11.43 1.02
C TYR A 77 -12.89 12.02 1.01
N TRP A 78 -13.60 11.95 -0.12
CA TRP A 78 -14.96 12.46 -0.24
C TRP A 78 -15.92 11.74 0.71
N LEU A 79 -15.81 10.41 0.83
CA LEU A 79 -16.57 9.62 1.80
C LEU A 79 -16.27 10.06 3.24
N GLY A 80 -15.00 10.32 3.57
CA GLY A 80 -14.59 10.86 4.87
C GLY A 80 -15.18 12.24 5.13
N ALA A 81 -15.10 13.15 4.17
CA ALA A 81 -15.61 14.51 4.30
C ALA A 81 -17.15 14.57 4.44
N ARG A 82 -17.86 13.67 3.76
CA ARG A 82 -19.34 13.67 3.73
C ARG A 82 -19.96 12.85 4.85
N PHE A 83 -19.37 11.71 5.18
CA PHE A 83 -19.96 10.72 6.05
C PHE A 83 -19.07 10.32 7.24
N GLY A 84 -17.95 11.02 7.48
CA GLY A 84 -16.90 10.61 8.41
C GLY A 84 -17.42 10.10 9.74
N ILE A 85 -18.26 10.86 10.44
CA ILE A 85 -18.84 10.49 11.74
C ILE A 85 -19.75 9.26 11.65
N HIS A 86 -20.55 9.13 10.59
CA HIS A 86 -21.49 8.02 10.41
C HIS A 86 -20.78 6.73 9.98
N LEU A 87 -19.78 6.83 9.08
CA LEU A 87 -18.99 5.68 8.64
C LEU A 87 -18.03 5.17 9.72
N TRP A 88 -17.70 6.00 10.72
CA TRP A 88 -16.91 5.58 11.89
C TRP A 88 -17.51 4.37 12.61
N ASN A 89 -18.85 4.32 12.65
CA ASN A 89 -19.60 3.21 13.21
C ASN A 89 -19.80 2.03 12.26
N TRP A 90 -19.28 2.10 11.04
CA TRP A 90 -19.40 1.02 10.08
C TRP A 90 -18.66 -0.23 10.57
N ARG A 91 -19.35 -1.37 10.47
CA ARG A 91 -18.88 -2.66 11.06
C ARG A 91 -17.45 -3.03 10.65
N LEU A 92 -17.05 -2.71 9.41
CA LEU A 92 -15.72 -2.98 8.89
C LEU A 92 -14.65 -2.08 9.52
N LEU A 93 -14.91 -0.78 9.66
CA LEU A 93 -14.01 0.19 10.28
C LEU A 93 -13.91 -0.05 11.78
N LYS A 94 -15.03 -0.38 12.44
CA LYS A 94 -15.07 -0.72 13.86
C LYS A 94 -14.23 -1.96 14.20
N LYS A 95 -14.19 -2.95 13.29
CA LYS A 95 -13.31 -4.12 13.45
C LYS A 95 -11.80 -3.73 13.43
N HIS A 96 -11.46 -2.62 12.80
CA HIS A 96 -10.09 -2.13 12.65
C HIS A 96 -9.87 -0.77 13.37
N GLU A 97 -10.57 -0.55 14.48
CA GLU A 97 -10.53 0.70 15.26
C GLU A 97 -9.10 1.11 15.65
N GLY A 98 -8.24 0.15 15.99
CA GLY A 98 -6.83 0.43 16.30
C GLY A 98 -6.05 1.02 15.12
N LEU A 99 -6.30 0.54 13.89
CA LEU A 99 -5.68 1.09 12.68
C LEU A 99 -6.24 2.46 12.34
N LEU A 100 -7.54 2.66 12.54
CA LEU A 100 -8.18 3.96 12.33
C LEU A 100 -7.61 5.01 13.28
N ARG A 101 -7.49 4.69 14.56
CA ARG A 101 -6.87 5.57 15.57
C ARG A 101 -5.39 5.86 15.24
N LEU A 102 -4.65 4.87 14.75
CA LEU A 102 -3.28 5.07 14.30
C LEU A 102 -3.21 6.02 13.10
N ALA A 103 -4.12 5.88 12.13
CA ALA A 103 -4.21 6.78 10.98
C ALA A 103 -4.55 8.21 11.40
N GLU A 104 -5.43 8.40 12.39
CA GLU A 104 -5.74 9.71 12.95
C GLU A 104 -4.53 10.35 13.61
N LEU A 105 -3.87 9.63 14.53
CA LEU A 105 -2.68 10.15 15.21
C LEU A 105 -1.60 10.53 14.20
N PHE A 106 -1.39 9.68 13.19
CA PHE A 106 -0.45 9.94 12.12
C PHE A 106 -0.81 11.18 11.30
N PHE A 107 -2.10 11.37 11.03
CA PHE A 107 -2.61 12.55 10.33
C PHE A 107 -2.44 13.83 11.16
N PHE A 108 -2.77 13.80 12.46
CA PHE A 108 -2.61 14.94 13.36
C PHE A 108 -1.14 15.34 13.54
N GLU A 109 -0.23 14.37 13.58
CA GLU A 109 1.20 14.62 13.75
C GLU A 109 1.85 15.18 12.47
N HIS A 110 1.49 14.68 11.29
CA HIS A 110 2.15 14.98 10.02
C HIS A 110 1.33 15.87 9.07
N GLY A 111 0.07 16.14 9.37
CA GLY A 111 -0.82 16.94 8.53
C GLY A 111 -0.94 16.42 7.10
N GLY A 112 -0.83 17.32 6.11
CA GLY A 112 -0.92 16.96 4.70
C GLY A 112 0.15 15.97 4.20
N LYS A 113 1.32 15.95 4.82
CA LYS A 113 2.42 15.01 4.49
C LYS A 113 2.02 13.56 4.79
N SER A 114 1.05 13.35 5.71
CA SER A 114 0.54 12.02 6.02
C SER A 114 -0.10 11.34 4.83
N VAL A 115 -0.69 12.09 3.90
CA VAL A 115 -1.29 11.55 2.67
C VAL A 115 -0.21 10.93 1.79
N LEU A 116 0.93 11.61 1.64
CA LEU A 116 2.07 11.10 0.88
C LEU A 116 2.72 9.90 1.58
N LEU A 117 3.09 10.07 2.85
CA LEU A 117 3.81 9.05 3.63
C LEU A 117 2.93 7.84 3.95
N GLY A 118 1.66 8.09 4.28
CA GLY A 118 0.69 7.05 4.65
C GLY A 118 0.46 6.02 3.56
N ARG A 119 0.59 6.40 2.28
CA ARG A 119 0.48 5.48 1.15
C ARG A 119 1.50 4.34 1.18
N PHE A 120 2.69 4.61 1.72
CA PHE A 120 3.78 3.63 1.84
C PHE A 120 3.77 2.88 3.17
N LEU A 121 2.89 3.25 4.10
CA LEU A 121 2.79 2.65 5.44
C LEU A 121 1.78 1.48 5.53
N GLY A 122 1.74 0.63 4.51
CA GLY A 122 0.99 -0.64 4.54
C GLY A 122 -0.47 -0.50 4.98
N PRO A 123 -0.87 -1.04 6.16
CA PRO A 123 -2.29 -1.17 6.52
C PRO A 123 -3.06 0.15 6.69
N ILE A 124 -2.39 1.25 7.03
CA ILE A 124 -3.05 2.55 7.28
C ILE A 124 -3.31 3.36 6.02
N ARG A 125 -2.71 2.99 4.88
CA ARG A 125 -2.77 3.79 3.65
C ARG A 125 -4.19 4.04 3.15
N GLY A 126 -5.08 3.04 3.20
CA GLY A 126 -6.48 3.18 2.79
C GLY A 126 -7.34 3.98 3.77
N LEU A 127 -6.85 4.21 5.01
CA LEU A 127 -7.54 4.98 6.03
C LEU A 127 -7.14 6.46 6.03
N VAL A 128 -5.90 6.79 5.65
CA VAL A 128 -5.39 8.17 5.67
C VAL A 128 -6.22 9.12 4.81
N PRO A 129 -6.63 8.81 3.56
CA PRO A 129 -7.51 9.66 2.76
C PRO A 129 -8.86 9.90 3.44
N PHE A 130 -9.44 8.85 4.02
CA PHE A 130 -10.70 8.95 4.75
C PHE A 130 -10.59 9.85 5.98
N VAL A 131 -9.54 9.69 6.80
CA VAL A 131 -9.27 10.53 7.97
C VAL A 131 -9.03 11.98 7.55
N ALA A 132 -8.27 12.22 6.49
CA ALA A 132 -8.06 13.56 5.95
C ALA A 132 -9.38 14.24 5.56
N GLY A 133 -10.30 13.49 4.94
CA GLY A 133 -11.64 13.96 4.63
C GLY A 133 -12.48 14.22 5.87
N ALA A 134 -12.51 13.29 6.82
CA ALA A 134 -13.25 13.43 8.07
C ALA A 134 -12.74 14.62 8.92
N SER A 135 -11.45 14.91 8.86
CA SER A 135 -10.82 16.07 9.50
C SER A 135 -10.99 17.39 8.71
N GLN A 136 -11.81 17.39 7.64
CA GLN A 136 -12.12 18.57 6.82
C GLN A 136 -10.85 19.25 6.25
N MET A 137 -9.84 18.47 5.89
CA MET A 137 -8.67 18.98 5.17
C MET A 137 -9.09 19.68 3.88
N ARG A 138 -8.42 20.76 3.49
CA ARG A 138 -8.71 21.49 2.24
C ARG A 138 -8.60 20.56 1.02
N PRO A 139 -9.66 20.43 0.18
CA PRO A 139 -9.66 19.48 -0.95
C PRO A 139 -8.49 19.67 -1.92
N ALA A 140 -8.13 20.93 -2.23
CA ALA A 140 -7.03 21.22 -3.14
C ALA A 140 -5.67 20.72 -2.61
N VAL A 141 -5.43 20.89 -1.30
CA VAL A 141 -4.19 20.41 -0.66
C VAL A 141 -4.14 18.88 -0.65
N PHE A 142 -5.26 18.24 -0.26
CA PHE A 142 -5.38 16.79 -0.30
C PHE A 142 -5.12 16.24 -1.71
N SER A 143 -5.80 16.80 -2.74
CA SER A 143 -5.68 16.34 -4.13
C SER A 143 -4.25 16.46 -4.65
N CYS A 144 -3.52 17.53 -4.29
CA CYS A 144 -2.13 17.71 -4.66
C CYS A 144 -1.26 16.56 -4.10
N TYR A 145 -1.39 16.26 -2.80
CA TYR A 145 -0.66 15.14 -2.19
C TYR A 145 -1.09 13.78 -2.73
N ALA A 146 -2.39 13.58 -2.99
CA ALA A 146 -2.93 12.34 -3.55
C ALA A 146 -2.39 12.08 -4.96
N VAL A 147 -2.33 13.11 -5.82
CA VAL A 147 -1.76 12.99 -7.18
C VAL A 147 -0.27 12.66 -7.12
N ILE A 148 0.52 13.42 -6.34
CA ILE A 148 1.96 13.17 -6.21
C ILE A 148 2.21 11.75 -5.69
N SER A 149 1.53 11.36 -4.60
CA SER A 149 1.70 10.03 -4.01
C SER A 149 1.23 8.91 -4.94
N GLY A 150 0.15 9.14 -5.69
CA GLY A 150 -0.38 8.19 -6.67
C GLY A 150 0.56 7.96 -7.86
N ILE A 151 1.19 9.03 -8.37
CA ILE A 151 2.21 8.93 -9.42
C ILE A 151 3.42 8.14 -8.90
N LEU A 152 3.95 8.52 -7.73
CA LEU A 152 5.11 7.82 -7.14
C LEU A 152 4.81 6.34 -6.91
N TRP A 153 3.65 6.01 -6.36
CA TRP A 153 3.23 4.64 -6.09
C TRP A 153 2.99 3.86 -7.40
N GLY A 154 2.29 4.47 -8.38
CA GLY A 154 1.99 3.87 -9.68
C GLY A 154 3.24 3.58 -10.52
N ILE A 155 4.32 4.33 -10.31
CA ILE A 155 5.62 4.07 -10.94
C ILE A 155 6.40 3.01 -10.15
N SER A 156 6.46 3.16 -8.82
CA SER A 156 7.34 2.35 -7.97
C SER A 156 6.91 0.88 -7.93
N TYR A 157 5.64 0.59 -7.70
CA TYR A 157 5.19 -0.80 -7.48
C TYR A 157 5.25 -1.66 -8.76
N PRO A 158 4.65 -1.24 -9.90
CA PRO A 158 4.85 -1.98 -11.15
C PRO A 158 6.30 -1.97 -11.61
N GLY A 159 7.03 -0.85 -11.35
CA GLY A 159 8.46 -0.73 -11.67
C GLY A 159 9.32 -1.78 -10.95
N ILE A 160 9.10 -1.99 -9.66
CA ILE A 160 9.77 -3.04 -8.87
C ILE A 160 9.50 -4.43 -9.48
N GLY A 161 8.24 -4.71 -9.84
CA GLY A 161 7.88 -5.97 -10.47
C GLY A 161 8.55 -6.19 -11.82
N TYR A 162 8.58 -5.13 -12.65
CA TYR A 162 9.23 -5.15 -13.95
C TYR A 162 10.74 -5.38 -13.84
N LEU A 163 11.41 -4.64 -12.97
CA LEU A 163 12.84 -4.79 -12.69
C LEU A 163 13.15 -6.17 -12.09
N GLY A 164 12.26 -6.71 -11.25
CA GLY A 164 12.34 -8.07 -10.76
C GLY A 164 12.34 -9.10 -11.90
N GLY A 165 11.52 -8.90 -12.92
CA GLY A 165 11.50 -9.73 -14.14
C GLY A 165 12.82 -9.68 -14.91
N THR A 166 13.39 -8.47 -15.13
CA THR A 166 14.69 -8.30 -15.79
C THR A 166 15.83 -8.94 -15.02
N SER A 167 15.88 -8.72 -13.71
CA SER A 167 16.93 -9.26 -12.84
C SER A 167 16.86 -10.79 -12.76
N TRP A 168 15.66 -11.35 -12.76
CA TRP A 168 15.46 -12.81 -12.75
C TRP A 168 15.95 -13.48 -14.03
N GLN A 169 15.76 -12.84 -15.20
CA GLN A 169 16.30 -13.33 -16.46
C GLN A 169 17.83 -13.24 -16.53
N GLN A 170 18.42 -12.16 -15.97
CA GLN A 170 19.86 -11.98 -15.94
C GLN A 170 20.56 -12.95 -14.98
N ALA A 171 19.84 -13.42 -13.95
CA ALA A 171 20.33 -14.43 -12.98
C ALA A 171 20.23 -15.84 -13.60
N GLU A 172 20.98 -16.11 -14.66
CA GLU A 172 20.98 -17.44 -15.33
C GLU A 172 21.50 -18.58 -14.44
N THR A 173 22.16 -18.26 -13.32
CA THR A 173 22.67 -19.26 -12.40
C THR A 173 21.77 -19.44 -11.17
N LEU A 174 21.65 -20.66 -10.67
CA LEU A 174 20.93 -20.97 -9.42
C LEU A 174 21.40 -20.10 -8.24
N ALA A 175 22.70 -19.80 -8.19
CA ALA A 175 23.30 -18.93 -7.19
C ALA A 175 22.81 -17.48 -7.25
N GLY A 176 22.62 -16.92 -8.46
CA GLY A 176 22.06 -15.58 -8.62
C GLY A 176 20.60 -15.48 -8.18
N ARG A 177 19.79 -16.49 -8.49
CA ARG A 177 18.38 -16.57 -8.05
C ARG A 177 18.25 -16.68 -6.54
N LEU A 178 19.08 -17.53 -5.93
CA LEU A 178 19.13 -17.68 -4.46
C LEU A 178 19.61 -16.39 -3.78
N GLY A 179 20.62 -15.72 -4.37
CA GLY A 179 21.11 -14.43 -3.88
C GLY A 179 20.04 -13.33 -3.90
N LEU A 180 19.27 -13.24 -4.98
CA LEU A 180 18.16 -12.27 -5.09
C LEU A 180 17.05 -12.55 -4.08
N LEU A 181 16.67 -13.82 -3.89
CA LEU A 181 15.68 -14.22 -2.89
C LEU A 181 16.17 -13.91 -1.46
N LEU A 182 17.42 -14.20 -1.18
CA LEU A 182 18.03 -13.93 0.12
C LEU A 182 18.10 -12.41 0.39
N ALA A 183 18.49 -11.61 -0.61
CA ALA A 183 18.50 -10.15 -0.53
C ALA A 183 17.08 -9.61 -0.28
N LEU A 184 16.06 -10.14 -0.95
CA LEU A 184 14.67 -9.74 -0.74
C LEU A 184 14.23 -10.06 0.70
N VAL A 185 14.53 -11.26 1.20
CA VAL A 185 14.20 -11.66 2.58
C VAL A 185 14.89 -10.76 3.59
N VAL A 186 16.17 -10.44 3.38
CA VAL A 186 16.93 -9.52 4.25
C VAL A 186 16.33 -8.13 4.24
N VAL A 187 15.99 -7.58 3.06
CA VAL A 187 15.34 -6.26 2.95
C VAL A 187 14.00 -6.25 3.68
N VAL A 188 13.15 -7.27 3.48
CA VAL A 188 11.87 -7.39 4.18
C VAL A 188 12.08 -7.51 5.70
N PHE A 189 13.04 -8.32 6.14
CA PHE A 189 13.36 -8.48 7.56
C PHE A 189 13.85 -7.17 8.18
N LEU A 190 14.76 -6.46 7.52
CA LEU A 190 15.27 -5.16 7.98
C LEU A 190 14.14 -4.11 8.03
N LEU A 191 13.25 -4.11 7.04
CA LEU A 191 12.09 -3.22 7.00
C LEU A 191 11.13 -3.50 8.16
N VAL A 192 10.83 -4.77 8.42
CA VAL A 192 9.98 -5.20 9.53
C VAL A 192 10.66 -4.90 10.87
N ALA A 193 11.96 -5.15 11.01
CA ALA A 193 12.72 -4.85 12.22
C ALA A 193 12.78 -3.33 12.49
N TRP A 194 13.01 -2.53 11.45
CA TRP A 194 13.00 -1.07 11.53
C TRP A 194 11.62 -0.52 11.92
N LEU A 195 10.54 -1.05 11.30
CA LEU A 195 9.16 -0.70 11.65
C LEU A 195 8.84 -1.09 13.10
N ARG A 196 9.22 -2.29 13.53
CA ARG A 196 9.05 -2.72 14.93
C ARG A 196 9.80 -1.82 15.91
N HIS A 197 11.04 -1.46 15.60
CA HIS A 197 11.83 -0.57 16.45
C HIS A 197 11.25 0.85 16.53
N LYS A 198 10.67 1.35 15.44
CA LYS A 198 10.14 2.71 15.35
C LYS A 198 8.72 2.86 15.90
N PHE A 199 7.90 1.80 15.80
CA PHE A 199 6.46 1.88 16.11
C PHE A 199 6.03 1.07 17.35
N LEU A 200 6.91 0.28 17.97
CA LEU A 200 6.64 -0.33 19.26
C LEU A 200 7.27 0.54 20.35
N PRO A 201 6.48 1.34 21.09
CA PRO A 201 7.01 2.07 22.23
C PRO A 201 7.47 1.06 23.30
N ARG A 202 8.69 1.30 23.82
CA ARG A 202 9.21 0.56 24.98
C ARG A 202 8.23 0.72 26.14
N GLN A 203 7.34 -0.24 26.33
CA GLN A 203 6.43 -0.27 27.49
C GLN A 203 7.12 -0.62 28.81
N ASP A 204 8.41 -1.02 28.78
CA ASP A 204 9.04 -1.67 29.93
C ASP A 204 9.61 -0.73 30.99
N VAL A 205 9.75 0.58 30.76
CA VAL A 205 10.42 1.45 31.74
C VAL A 205 9.43 2.12 32.70
N ARG A 206 8.17 2.25 32.36
CA ARG A 206 7.18 2.89 33.26
C ARG A 206 6.56 1.96 34.28
N GLN A 207 6.38 0.69 33.97
CA GLN A 207 5.82 -0.28 34.92
C GLN A 207 6.84 -0.69 35.99
N ALA A 208 8.12 -0.78 35.65
CA ALA A 208 9.19 -1.05 36.64
C ALA A 208 9.32 0.09 37.68
N LYS A 209 9.09 1.34 37.26
CA LYS A 209 9.14 2.51 38.18
C LYS A 209 7.90 2.64 39.05
N TYR A 210 6.75 2.14 38.60
CA TYR A 210 5.51 2.15 39.42
C TYR A 210 5.54 1.09 40.55
N ASN A 211 6.15 -0.08 40.25
CA ASN A 211 6.24 -1.16 41.27
C ASN A 211 7.36 -0.95 42.32
N GLN A 212 8.26 0.02 42.13
CA GLN A 212 9.34 0.30 43.09
C GLN A 212 9.00 1.36 44.13
N ASN A 213 7.84 2.00 44.04
CA ASN A 213 7.45 3.02 45.02
C ASN A 213 5.97 2.91 45.41
N PRO A 214 5.56 1.89 46.19
CA PRO A 214 4.25 1.88 46.82
C PRO A 214 4.25 2.99 47.89
N LYS A 215 3.47 4.05 47.65
CA LYS A 215 3.20 5.05 48.68
C LYS A 215 2.43 4.39 49.82
N PRO A 216 2.78 4.76 51.06
CA PRO A 216 2.08 4.25 52.27
C PRO A 216 0.62 4.66 52.33
#